data_f05a71dda9804746b5f60e24937c352b
#
_entry.id   f05a71dda9804746b5f60e24937c352b
#
_cell.length_a   1.000
_cell.length_b   1.000
_cell.length_c   1.000
_cell.angle_alpha   90.00
_cell.angle_beta   90.00
_cell.angle_gamma   90.00
#
_symmetry.space_group_name_H-M   'P 1'
#
loop_
_entity.id
_entity.type
_entity.pdbx_description
1 polymer ?
#
loop_
_entity_poly.entity_id
_entity_poly.type
_entity_poly.pdbx_seq_one_letter_code
_entity_poly.pdbx_strand_id
1 'polypeptide(L)'
;MIAATLFFQSILSIQAQNTEGTEFWLTFGDNFTAPFSTVNLQIRIVTKNHQTTGKIHFTNLGTFEEFIIPANQVYTYPLNTIEKQAVYNQTIGKSNRTIFIETSKPVTAFAMTQVPGSTDATNILPVTAIGTEYYQTSYTTTPPPPFETDAFGVIATENNTEVFYNNSPIITLNTGEVFYHKCTACDMTGNFISSNKPIAFFSLSLAIKIKQGYDCVFQQLAPVNTWGKEFFVPVSHIISDHVRIVVAQSGTNITQTGGTILSVGTSQTNLNNLQAGQFVELEVPASSDGCTIIASKPVSVCTFLPGSSTYGDAAMCWLPPKEQSVTTALIAPFIPSGITNIKTHYATLFTPFSTKDNTKVSIGGAPPTPLSGGTNWIDNVAAGWSYYKMPLTNNTDSYYFTNPAGFLILCHGIGSNEAYYYSAYSAMRDLSSAFYANDIHYQDLKDTTFCNKNVNFRAEIEGLHPTASDSIMWYINDVFETSQATWNKPFENGTYEIKLVVHYDNDTYATLTGTLKIKALWIKIQNVRY
;
A
#
# COMPACT_ATOMS: atom_id res chain seq x y z
N MET A 1 -23.15 -48.44 -11.42
CA MET A 1 -21.99 -47.57 -11.69
C MET A 1 -22.33 -46.20 -11.12
N ILE A 2 -21.78 -45.90 -9.94
CA ILE A 2 -21.95 -44.58 -9.29
C ILE A 2 -20.71 -43.78 -9.65
N ALA A 3 -20.91 -42.73 -10.45
CA ALA A 3 -19.84 -41.80 -10.78
C ALA A 3 -19.56 -40.89 -9.57
N ALA A 4 -18.41 -41.05 -8.94
CA ALA A 4 -17.92 -40.14 -7.92
C ALA A 4 -17.34 -38.92 -8.62
N THR A 5 -18.02 -37.79 -8.52
CA THR A 5 -17.53 -36.49 -8.96
C THR A 5 -16.53 -36.00 -7.90
N LEU A 6 -15.24 -36.05 -8.21
CA LEU A 6 -14.19 -35.44 -7.43
C LEU A 6 -14.26 -33.90 -7.58
N PHE A 7 -14.75 -33.21 -6.56
CA PHE A 7 -14.56 -31.76 -6.41
C PHE A 7 -13.11 -31.54 -6.03
N PHE A 8 -12.31 -31.01 -6.94
CA PHE A 8 -11.04 -30.36 -6.60
C PHE A 8 -11.38 -29.03 -5.91
N GLN A 9 -11.41 -29.00 -4.58
CA GLN A 9 -11.30 -27.76 -3.85
C GLN A 9 -9.85 -27.27 -4.01
N SER A 10 -9.67 -26.18 -4.75
CA SER A 10 -8.44 -25.40 -4.72
C SER A 10 -8.26 -24.90 -3.29
N ILE A 11 -7.27 -25.40 -2.59
CA ILE A 11 -6.81 -24.85 -1.32
C ILE A 11 -6.17 -23.51 -1.67
N LEU A 12 -6.94 -22.42 -1.60
CA LEU A 12 -6.41 -21.07 -1.57
C LEU A 12 -5.62 -20.94 -0.28
N SER A 13 -4.30 -21.04 -0.37
CA SER A 13 -3.42 -20.64 0.72
C SER A 13 -3.61 -19.14 0.93
N ILE A 14 -4.30 -18.75 2.01
CA ILE A 14 -4.41 -17.36 2.43
C ILE A 14 -2.99 -16.92 2.82
N GLN A 15 -2.27 -16.27 1.91
CA GLN A 15 -1.06 -15.53 2.25
C GLN A 15 -1.46 -14.27 3.03
N ALA A 16 -0.62 -13.85 3.99
CA ALA A 16 -0.80 -12.56 4.62
C ALA A 16 -0.84 -11.48 3.54
N GLN A 17 -1.89 -10.66 3.53
CA GLN A 17 -2.00 -9.56 2.58
C GLN A 17 -0.92 -8.52 2.93
N ASN A 18 0.02 -8.37 2.05
CA ASN A 18 1.07 -7.34 2.10
C ASN A 18 1.43 -6.95 0.66
N THR A 19 2.40 -6.08 0.50
CA THR A 19 2.86 -5.62 -0.82
C THR A 19 3.67 -6.66 -1.61
N GLU A 20 3.89 -7.87 -1.07
CA GLU A 20 4.45 -9.00 -1.83
C GLU A 20 3.36 -9.87 -2.43
N GLY A 21 3.59 -10.38 -3.62
CA GLY A 21 2.70 -11.30 -4.28
C GLY A 21 3.30 -11.97 -5.51
N THR A 22 2.45 -12.69 -6.21
CA THR A 22 2.83 -13.44 -7.43
C THR A 22 2.19 -12.91 -8.70
N GLU A 23 1.18 -12.04 -8.58
CA GLU A 23 0.42 -11.49 -9.70
C GLU A 23 0.18 -9.99 -9.50
N PHE A 24 0.46 -9.19 -10.54
CA PHE A 24 0.38 -7.74 -10.49
C PHE A 24 -0.13 -7.17 -11.79
N TRP A 25 -0.96 -6.13 -11.72
CA TRP A 25 -1.42 -5.37 -12.87
C TRP A 25 -0.87 -3.94 -12.85
N LEU A 26 -0.45 -3.45 -14.00
CA LEU A 26 0.19 -2.16 -14.15
C LEU A 26 -0.26 -1.46 -15.43
N THR A 27 -0.38 -0.14 -15.37
CA THR A 27 -0.55 0.76 -16.52
C THR A 27 0.24 2.04 -16.32
N PHE A 28 0.51 2.77 -17.41
CA PHE A 28 1.17 4.07 -17.36
C PHE A 28 0.27 5.13 -18.00
N GLY A 29 0.29 6.34 -17.43
CA GLY A 29 -0.37 7.51 -17.97
C GLY A 29 0.60 8.50 -18.59
N ASP A 30 0.07 9.63 -19.05
CA ASP A 30 0.85 10.75 -19.58
C ASP A 30 1.87 11.26 -18.55
N ASN A 31 3.05 11.65 -19.04
CA ASN A 31 4.07 12.35 -18.29
C ASN A 31 4.52 13.57 -19.11
N PHE A 32 4.20 14.77 -18.65
CA PHE A 32 4.52 16.05 -19.32
C PHE A 32 4.13 16.08 -20.82
N THR A 33 3.00 15.48 -21.22
CA THR A 33 2.58 15.32 -22.61
C THR A 33 3.67 14.75 -23.53
N ALA A 34 4.69 14.09 -22.96
CA ALA A 34 5.79 13.57 -23.73
C ALA A 34 5.33 12.42 -24.63
N PRO A 35 5.80 12.35 -25.88
CA PRO A 35 5.56 11.19 -26.74
C PRO A 35 6.11 9.92 -26.08
N PHE A 36 5.37 8.79 -26.16
CA PHE A 36 5.79 7.51 -25.57
C PHE A 36 7.24 7.11 -25.98
N SER A 37 7.73 7.55 -27.12
CA SER A 37 9.09 7.28 -27.60
C SER A 37 10.19 7.98 -26.78
N THR A 38 9.86 9.07 -26.08
CA THR A 38 10.81 9.84 -25.27
C THR A 38 10.72 9.55 -23.79
N VAL A 39 9.64 8.88 -23.36
CA VAL A 39 9.45 8.47 -21.96
C VAL A 39 10.30 7.23 -21.67
N ASN A 40 10.91 7.16 -20.50
CA ASN A 40 11.47 5.94 -19.95
C ASN A 40 10.45 5.32 -19.01
N LEU A 41 10.02 4.11 -19.31
CA LEU A 41 9.18 3.28 -18.46
C LEU A 41 9.98 2.09 -17.97
N GLN A 42 9.92 1.82 -16.68
CA GLN A 42 10.78 0.81 -16.07
C GLN A 42 10.03 0.03 -15.00
N ILE A 43 10.27 -1.27 -14.95
CA ILE A 43 9.78 -2.17 -13.90
C ILE A 43 10.98 -2.65 -13.08
N ARG A 44 10.80 -2.74 -11.77
CA ARG A 44 11.78 -3.33 -10.85
C ARG A 44 11.12 -4.39 -10.00
N ILE A 45 11.75 -5.57 -9.93
CA ILE A 45 11.25 -6.72 -9.17
C ILE A 45 12.34 -7.16 -8.20
N VAL A 46 11.98 -7.34 -6.94
CA VAL A 46 12.91 -7.67 -5.86
C VAL A 46 12.55 -9.00 -5.24
N THR A 47 13.53 -9.91 -5.15
CA THR A 47 13.37 -11.25 -4.57
C THR A 47 13.95 -11.33 -3.16
N LYS A 48 13.30 -12.10 -2.30
CA LYS A 48 13.85 -12.52 -1.01
C LYS A 48 14.87 -13.66 -1.17
N ASN A 49 14.99 -14.49 -0.17
CA ASN A 49 15.93 -15.60 -0.01
C ASN A 49 15.68 -16.79 -0.95
N HIS A 50 15.02 -16.60 -2.07
CA HIS A 50 14.70 -17.65 -3.05
C HIS A 50 14.83 -17.14 -4.49
N GLN A 51 15.26 -18.02 -5.38
CA GLN A 51 15.21 -17.78 -6.81
C GLN A 51 13.76 -17.77 -7.26
N THR A 52 13.43 -16.84 -8.16
CA THR A 52 12.09 -16.68 -8.73
C THR A 52 12.17 -16.61 -10.25
N THR A 53 11.27 -17.29 -10.92
CA THR A 53 11.01 -17.15 -12.36
C THR A 53 9.71 -16.38 -12.55
N GLY A 54 9.56 -15.69 -13.68
CA GLY A 54 8.30 -14.98 -13.97
C GLY A 54 8.22 -14.52 -15.40
N LYS A 55 7.09 -13.85 -15.70
CA LYS A 55 6.82 -13.24 -17.01
C LYS A 55 6.26 -11.84 -16.83
N ILE A 56 6.61 -10.97 -17.77
CA ILE A 56 6.01 -9.65 -17.95
C ILE A 56 5.23 -9.70 -19.25
N HIS A 57 3.90 -9.73 -19.15
CA HIS A 57 2.99 -9.78 -20.29
C HIS A 57 2.57 -8.37 -20.71
N PHE A 58 2.62 -8.10 -22.01
CA PHE A 58 2.14 -6.86 -22.63
C PHE A 58 0.79 -7.15 -23.29
N THR A 59 -0.30 -6.80 -22.60
CA THR A 59 -1.66 -7.19 -23.01
C THR A 59 -2.01 -6.72 -24.42
N ASN A 60 -1.64 -5.49 -24.77
CA ASN A 60 -1.91 -4.92 -26.10
C ASN A 60 -1.12 -5.59 -27.23
N LEU A 61 0.04 -6.16 -26.95
CA LEU A 61 0.89 -6.86 -27.94
C LEU A 61 0.59 -8.35 -28.03
N GLY A 62 0.01 -8.93 -26.99
CA GLY A 62 -0.13 -10.38 -26.85
C GLY A 62 1.22 -11.12 -26.72
N THR A 63 2.27 -10.41 -26.27
CA THR A 63 3.63 -10.94 -26.07
C THR A 63 4.03 -10.88 -24.60
N PHE A 64 5.11 -11.58 -24.26
CA PHE A 64 5.67 -11.54 -22.90
C PHE A 64 7.21 -11.65 -22.94
N GLU A 65 7.84 -11.18 -21.86
CA GLU A 65 9.25 -11.37 -21.53
C GLU A 65 9.39 -12.31 -20.35
N GLU A 66 10.26 -13.32 -20.46
CA GLU A 66 10.56 -14.26 -19.38
C GLU A 66 11.80 -13.80 -18.61
N PHE A 67 11.78 -13.97 -17.29
CA PHE A 67 12.93 -13.64 -16.46
C PHE A 67 13.20 -14.68 -15.36
N ILE A 68 14.45 -14.69 -14.90
CA ILE A 68 14.89 -15.45 -13.72
C ILE A 68 15.64 -14.49 -12.82
N ILE A 69 15.25 -14.41 -11.55
CA ILE A 69 15.90 -13.56 -10.55
C ILE A 69 16.49 -14.46 -9.47
N PRO A 70 17.81 -14.45 -9.23
CA PRO A 70 18.40 -15.14 -8.09
C PRO A 70 17.88 -14.61 -6.74
N ALA A 71 18.12 -15.36 -5.66
CA ALA A 71 17.76 -14.91 -4.31
C ALA A 71 18.47 -13.60 -3.93
N ASN A 72 17.77 -12.72 -3.22
CA ASN A 72 18.25 -11.42 -2.71
C ASN A 72 18.75 -10.46 -3.81
N GLN A 73 18.18 -10.55 -4.99
CA GLN A 73 18.55 -9.76 -6.16
C GLN A 73 17.43 -8.84 -6.62
N VAL A 74 17.82 -7.85 -7.40
CA VAL A 74 16.92 -6.90 -8.06
C VAL A 74 16.98 -7.11 -9.56
N TYR A 75 15.85 -7.36 -10.18
CA TYR A 75 15.68 -7.37 -11.63
C TYR A 75 15.13 -6.02 -12.09
N THR A 76 15.77 -5.43 -13.09
CA THR A 76 15.36 -4.16 -13.68
C THR A 76 15.04 -4.38 -15.15
N TYR A 77 13.83 -4.02 -15.56
CA TYR A 77 13.37 -4.13 -16.93
C TYR A 77 12.97 -2.75 -17.49
N PRO A 78 13.83 -2.12 -18.31
CA PRO A 78 13.47 -0.93 -19.06
C PRO A 78 12.67 -1.34 -20.31
N LEU A 79 11.49 -0.74 -20.51
CA LEU A 79 10.64 -1.04 -21.65
C LEU A 79 11.27 -0.50 -22.95
N ASN A 80 11.24 -1.28 -24.01
CA ASN A 80 11.62 -0.83 -25.34
C ASN A 80 10.55 0.07 -25.99
N THR A 81 10.82 0.63 -27.16
CA THR A 81 9.92 1.60 -27.80
C THR A 81 8.55 1.00 -28.17
N ILE A 82 8.50 -0.27 -28.60
CA ILE A 82 7.24 -0.96 -28.97
C ILE A 82 6.41 -1.21 -27.72
N GLU A 83 7.02 -1.69 -26.67
CA GLU A 83 6.38 -1.94 -25.39
C GLU A 83 5.85 -0.65 -24.75
N LYS A 84 6.63 0.44 -24.76
CA LYS A 84 6.17 1.76 -24.29
C LYS A 84 4.92 2.22 -25.02
N GLN A 85 4.88 2.08 -26.35
CA GLN A 85 3.69 2.40 -27.14
C GLN A 85 2.48 1.56 -26.75
N ALA A 86 2.70 0.31 -26.40
CA ALA A 86 1.66 -0.65 -26.06
C ALA A 86 1.01 -0.40 -24.69
N VAL A 87 1.67 0.31 -23.77
CA VAL A 87 1.26 0.46 -22.37
C VAL A 87 0.99 1.90 -21.92
N TYR A 88 1.40 2.89 -22.73
CA TYR A 88 1.32 4.30 -22.39
C TYR A 88 -0.03 4.91 -22.79
N ASN A 89 -0.83 5.37 -21.82
CA ASN A 89 -2.15 5.93 -22.04
C ASN A 89 -2.09 7.46 -22.10
N GLN A 90 -2.68 8.03 -23.15
CA GLN A 90 -2.74 9.49 -23.36
C GLN A 90 -4.16 9.97 -23.68
N THR A 91 -5.06 9.06 -24.02
CA THR A 91 -6.43 9.39 -24.48
C THR A 91 -7.45 8.78 -23.54
N ILE A 92 -8.45 9.55 -23.15
CA ILE A 92 -9.59 9.08 -22.35
C ILE A 92 -10.28 7.92 -23.06
N GLY A 93 -10.57 6.86 -22.31
CA GLY A 93 -11.32 5.72 -22.78
C GLY A 93 -10.73 4.39 -22.40
N LYS A 94 -11.35 3.34 -22.95
CA LYS A 94 -10.97 1.94 -22.72
C LYS A 94 -9.88 1.50 -23.69
N SER A 95 -8.93 0.75 -23.17
CA SER A 95 -7.84 0.12 -23.96
C SER A 95 -7.30 -1.13 -23.27
N ASN A 96 -6.38 -1.85 -23.92
CA ASN A 96 -5.60 -2.97 -23.33
C ASN A 96 -4.14 -2.55 -23.08
N ARG A 97 -3.90 -1.28 -22.80
CA ARG A 97 -2.55 -0.75 -22.52
C ARG A 97 -2.14 -1.03 -21.08
N THR A 98 -2.00 -2.31 -20.78
CA THR A 98 -1.66 -2.83 -19.46
C THR A 98 -0.52 -3.82 -19.54
N ILE A 99 0.11 -4.02 -18.40
CA ILE A 99 1.12 -5.05 -18.15
C ILE A 99 0.57 -5.96 -17.05
N PHE A 100 0.73 -7.27 -17.25
CA PHE A 100 0.53 -8.28 -16.21
C PHE A 100 1.85 -8.93 -15.87
N ILE A 101 2.19 -8.98 -14.60
CA ILE A 101 3.40 -9.64 -14.09
C ILE A 101 2.98 -10.86 -13.31
N GLU A 102 3.52 -12.02 -13.66
CA GLU A 102 3.37 -13.26 -12.89
C GLU A 102 4.71 -13.82 -12.46
N THR A 103 4.77 -14.38 -11.26
CA THR A 103 6.00 -14.94 -10.69
C THR A 103 5.74 -16.26 -9.96
N SER A 104 6.75 -17.13 -9.93
CA SER A 104 6.66 -18.46 -9.30
C SER A 104 6.74 -18.41 -7.76
N LYS A 105 7.20 -17.30 -7.21
CA LYS A 105 7.32 -17.03 -5.76
C LYS A 105 6.99 -15.57 -5.50
N PRO A 106 6.51 -15.22 -4.28
CA PRO A 106 6.21 -13.83 -3.95
C PRO A 106 7.42 -12.91 -4.11
N VAL A 107 7.18 -11.75 -4.71
CA VAL A 107 8.14 -10.67 -4.96
C VAL A 107 7.53 -9.34 -4.58
N THR A 108 8.36 -8.30 -4.42
CA THR A 108 7.90 -6.91 -4.43
C THR A 108 8.16 -6.32 -5.80
N ALA A 109 7.18 -5.64 -6.38
CA ALA A 109 7.27 -5.04 -7.70
C ALA A 109 7.07 -3.52 -7.64
N PHE A 110 7.84 -2.79 -8.47
CA PHE A 110 7.80 -1.34 -8.56
C PHE A 110 7.79 -0.91 -10.02
N ALA A 111 7.20 0.25 -10.30
CA ALA A 111 7.24 0.87 -11.62
C ALA A 111 7.62 2.34 -11.54
N MET A 112 8.22 2.84 -12.63
CA MET A 112 8.65 4.24 -12.75
C MET A 112 8.32 4.76 -14.15
N THR A 113 7.85 6.01 -14.19
CA THR A 113 7.76 6.83 -15.40
C THR A 113 8.75 7.98 -15.30
N GLN A 114 9.50 8.25 -16.37
CA GLN A 114 10.52 9.29 -16.39
C GLN A 114 10.61 9.96 -17.76
N VAL A 115 10.67 11.28 -17.75
CA VAL A 115 11.25 12.13 -18.79
C VAL A 115 12.27 13.05 -18.13
N PRO A 116 13.22 13.65 -18.87
CA PRO A 116 14.14 14.62 -18.29
C PRO A 116 13.37 15.76 -17.60
N GLY A 117 13.54 15.91 -16.29
CA GLY A 117 12.86 16.92 -15.47
C GLY A 117 11.46 16.54 -15.01
N SER A 118 11.04 15.27 -15.13
CA SER A 118 9.80 14.78 -14.51
C SER A 118 9.88 13.26 -14.29
N THR A 119 9.79 12.84 -13.03
CA THR A 119 9.94 11.43 -12.65
C THR A 119 9.09 11.13 -11.44
N ASP A 120 8.34 10.03 -11.47
CA ASP A 120 7.76 9.44 -10.27
C ASP A 120 7.74 7.91 -10.35
N ALA A 121 7.57 7.26 -9.20
CA ALA A 121 7.57 5.81 -9.09
C ALA A 121 6.53 5.33 -8.08
N THR A 122 6.06 4.11 -8.26
CA THR A 122 5.08 3.49 -7.38
C THR A 122 5.49 2.06 -7.00
N ASN A 123 5.06 1.62 -5.83
CA ASN A 123 4.92 0.19 -5.52
C ASN A 123 3.71 -0.35 -6.27
N ILE A 124 3.85 -1.51 -6.91
CA ILE A 124 2.74 -2.20 -7.57
C ILE A 124 2.14 -3.18 -6.56
N LEU A 125 0.87 -3.00 -6.23
CA LEU A 125 0.15 -3.88 -5.30
C LEU A 125 -0.20 -5.21 -5.98
N PRO A 126 0.02 -6.34 -5.31
CA PRO A 126 -0.39 -7.64 -5.84
C PRO A 126 -1.93 -7.75 -5.91
N VAL A 127 -2.43 -8.64 -6.76
CA VAL A 127 -3.87 -8.89 -6.92
C VAL A 127 -4.56 -9.24 -5.59
N THR A 128 -3.84 -9.80 -4.63
CA THR A 128 -4.34 -10.10 -3.28
C THR A 128 -4.50 -8.88 -2.38
N ALA A 129 -3.97 -7.70 -2.76
CA ALA A 129 -3.97 -6.47 -1.97
C ALA A 129 -4.78 -5.32 -2.60
N ILE A 130 -5.48 -5.58 -3.69
CA ILE A 130 -6.40 -4.62 -4.32
C ILE A 130 -7.84 -4.85 -3.85
N GLY A 131 -8.73 -3.90 -4.13
CA GLY A 131 -10.12 -3.93 -3.66
C GLY A 131 -11.10 -3.37 -4.68
N THR A 132 -12.29 -3.03 -4.19
CA THR A 132 -13.42 -2.56 -5.02
C THR A 132 -13.74 -1.08 -4.85
N GLU A 133 -13.19 -0.40 -3.83
CA GLU A 133 -13.50 0.98 -3.48
C GLU A 133 -12.24 1.79 -3.28
N TYR A 134 -12.21 2.99 -3.89
CA TYR A 134 -11.07 3.90 -3.85
C TYR A 134 -11.55 5.36 -3.83
N TYR A 135 -10.73 6.24 -3.29
CA TYR A 135 -10.84 7.68 -3.50
C TYR A 135 -9.57 8.17 -4.17
N GLN A 136 -9.75 8.94 -5.25
CA GLN A 136 -8.62 9.61 -5.90
C GLN A 136 -7.92 10.50 -4.87
N THR A 137 -6.62 10.39 -4.81
CA THR A 137 -5.74 11.37 -4.17
C THR A 137 -4.75 11.84 -5.21
N SER A 138 -4.69 13.13 -5.41
CA SER A 138 -3.84 13.82 -6.36
C SER A 138 -3.43 15.18 -5.78
N TYR A 139 -3.07 16.12 -6.62
CA TYR A 139 -2.77 17.48 -6.20
C TYR A 139 -3.34 18.50 -7.20
N THR A 140 -3.55 19.72 -6.72
CA THR A 140 -4.04 20.82 -7.57
C THR A 140 -3.11 21.05 -8.74
N THR A 141 -3.64 20.91 -9.94
CA THR A 141 -2.90 21.16 -11.18
C THR A 141 -2.89 22.66 -11.49
N THR A 142 -1.80 23.33 -11.17
CA THR A 142 -1.59 24.76 -11.47
C THR A 142 -0.48 25.04 -12.49
N PRO A 143 0.12 24.03 -13.17
CA PRO A 143 1.05 24.32 -14.24
C PRO A 143 0.30 25.01 -15.40
N PRO A 144 1.00 25.82 -16.21
CA PRO A 144 0.37 26.42 -17.40
C PRO A 144 -0.03 25.35 -18.41
N PRO A 145 -1.05 25.60 -19.26
CA PRO A 145 -1.39 24.68 -20.34
C PRO A 145 -0.16 24.30 -21.19
N PRO A 146 -0.05 23.03 -21.63
CA PRO A 146 -1.04 21.94 -21.58
C PRO A 146 -0.85 20.96 -20.40
N PHE A 147 -0.12 21.33 -19.34
CA PHE A 147 0.31 20.44 -18.28
C PHE A 147 -0.69 20.30 -17.12
N GLU A 148 -1.74 21.09 -17.10
CA GLU A 148 -2.77 21.17 -16.04
C GLU A 148 -3.76 20.00 -16.08
N THR A 149 -3.28 18.76 -16.07
CA THR A 149 -4.17 17.61 -16.21
C THR A 149 -3.99 16.64 -15.05
N ASP A 150 -5.08 16.43 -14.31
CA ASP A 150 -5.21 15.33 -13.36
C ASP A 150 -5.79 14.11 -14.07
N ALA A 151 -5.36 12.89 -13.70
CA ALA A 151 -5.77 11.68 -14.37
C ALA A 151 -5.80 10.46 -13.41
N PHE A 152 -6.54 9.43 -13.80
CA PHE A 152 -6.48 8.12 -13.17
C PHE A 152 -6.60 6.98 -14.19
N GLY A 153 -6.12 5.79 -13.79
CA GLY A 153 -6.28 4.55 -14.52
C GLY A 153 -6.90 3.45 -13.66
N VAL A 154 -7.89 2.74 -14.22
CA VAL A 154 -8.55 1.60 -13.57
C VAL A 154 -8.33 0.36 -14.42
N ILE A 155 -7.73 -0.70 -13.86
CA ILE A 155 -7.52 -1.98 -14.54
C ILE A 155 -8.44 -3.03 -13.93
N ALA A 156 -9.21 -3.73 -14.77
CA ALA A 156 -9.99 -4.88 -14.35
C ALA A 156 -9.13 -6.14 -14.25
N THR A 157 -9.25 -6.85 -13.14
CA THR A 157 -8.57 -8.15 -12.93
C THR A 157 -9.45 -9.34 -13.32
N GLU A 158 -10.74 -9.09 -13.53
CA GLU A 158 -11.74 -10.09 -13.93
C GLU A 158 -12.63 -9.58 -15.06
N ASN A 159 -13.23 -10.53 -15.83
CA ASN A 159 -14.17 -10.18 -16.89
C ASN A 159 -15.48 -9.61 -16.33
N ASN A 160 -16.12 -8.72 -17.11
CA ASN A 160 -17.38 -8.08 -16.75
C ASN A 160 -17.28 -7.29 -15.43
N THR A 161 -16.20 -6.55 -15.24
CA THR A 161 -16.02 -5.61 -14.13
C THR A 161 -16.71 -4.29 -14.47
N GLU A 162 -17.76 -3.97 -13.75
CA GLU A 162 -18.47 -2.69 -13.84
C GLU A 162 -17.77 -1.66 -12.96
N VAL A 163 -17.44 -0.51 -13.53
CA VAL A 163 -16.74 0.60 -12.84
C VAL A 163 -17.68 1.78 -12.71
N PHE A 164 -17.69 2.38 -11.53
CA PHE A 164 -18.49 3.55 -11.18
C PHE A 164 -17.56 4.71 -10.80
N TYR A 165 -17.97 5.92 -11.18
CA TYR A 165 -17.33 7.17 -10.81
C TYR A 165 -18.35 8.07 -10.12
N ASN A 166 -18.11 8.44 -8.86
CA ASN A 166 -19.05 9.15 -8.00
C ASN A 166 -20.47 8.52 -8.04
N ASN A 167 -20.52 7.19 -7.87
CA ASN A 167 -21.73 6.35 -7.90
C ASN A 167 -22.47 6.29 -9.25
N SER A 168 -21.91 6.84 -10.31
CA SER A 168 -22.47 6.74 -11.66
C SER A 168 -21.70 5.68 -12.47
N PRO A 169 -22.39 4.73 -13.14
CA PRO A 169 -21.70 3.73 -13.96
C PRO A 169 -21.02 4.43 -15.16
N ILE A 170 -19.76 4.10 -15.41
CA ILE A 170 -18.97 4.73 -16.47
C ILE A 170 -18.51 3.76 -17.55
N ILE A 171 -18.20 2.50 -17.19
CA ILE A 171 -17.64 1.53 -18.12
C ILE A 171 -17.76 0.11 -17.59
N THR A 172 -17.80 -0.89 -18.49
CA THR A 172 -17.57 -2.30 -18.19
C THR A 172 -16.26 -2.74 -18.85
N LEU A 173 -15.40 -3.38 -18.06
CA LEU A 173 -14.07 -3.83 -18.46
C LEU A 173 -13.98 -5.35 -18.36
N ASN A 174 -13.14 -5.94 -19.21
CA ASN A 174 -12.69 -7.33 -19.09
C ASN A 174 -11.29 -7.38 -18.51
N THR A 175 -10.86 -8.56 -18.09
CA THR A 175 -9.52 -8.81 -17.54
C THR A 175 -8.42 -8.20 -18.41
N GLY A 176 -7.60 -7.36 -17.81
CA GLY A 176 -6.49 -6.68 -18.48
C GLY A 176 -6.87 -5.44 -19.29
N GLU A 177 -8.17 -5.11 -19.39
CA GLU A 177 -8.56 -3.80 -19.93
C GLU A 177 -8.38 -2.69 -18.90
N VAL A 178 -7.95 -1.52 -19.37
CA VAL A 178 -7.83 -0.30 -18.55
C VAL A 178 -8.79 0.77 -19.05
N PHE A 179 -9.43 1.48 -18.13
CA PHE A 179 -10.09 2.75 -18.38
C PHE A 179 -9.20 3.89 -17.90
N TYR A 180 -8.75 4.73 -18.84
CA TYR A 180 -7.98 5.94 -18.55
C TYR A 180 -8.89 7.15 -18.61
N HIS A 181 -8.89 7.93 -17.54
CA HIS A 181 -9.66 9.18 -17.43
C HIS A 181 -8.74 10.34 -17.06
N LYS A 182 -9.04 11.51 -17.62
CA LYS A 182 -8.33 12.74 -17.28
C LYS A 182 -9.25 13.96 -17.29
N CYS A 183 -8.89 14.94 -16.49
CA CYS A 183 -9.59 16.20 -16.31
C CYS A 183 -8.58 17.35 -16.38
N THR A 184 -8.87 18.37 -17.17
CA THR A 184 -8.00 19.54 -17.35
C THR A 184 -8.36 20.64 -16.35
N ALA A 185 -7.34 21.27 -15.75
CA ALA A 185 -7.47 22.36 -14.77
C ALA A 185 -8.38 21.99 -13.58
N CYS A 186 -8.25 20.77 -13.08
CA CYS A 186 -9.01 20.26 -11.94
C CYS A 186 -8.09 19.56 -10.93
N ASP A 187 -8.67 19.26 -9.78
CA ASP A 187 -8.13 18.42 -8.73
C ASP A 187 -9.18 17.37 -8.44
N MET A 188 -8.91 16.12 -8.80
CA MET A 188 -9.86 15.02 -8.60
C MET A 188 -9.77 14.40 -7.20
N THR A 189 -8.96 14.95 -6.29
CA THR A 189 -8.88 14.47 -4.90
C THR A 189 -10.26 14.42 -4.26
N GLY A 190 -10.58 13.26 -3.67
CA GLY A 190 -11.87 13.00 -3.02
C GLY A 190 -12.95 12.44 -3.95
N ASN A 191 -12.70 12.32 -5.26
CA ASN A 191 -13.64 11.59 -6.13
C ASN A 191 -13.62 10.10 -5.81
N PHE A 192 -14.82 9.51 -5.78
CA PHE A 192 -15.02 8.11 -5.43
C PHE A 192 -15.06 7.23 -6.67
N ILE A 193 -14.28 6.16 -6.65
CA ILE A 193 -14.23 5.13 -7.69
C ILE A 193 -14.60 3.80 -7.05
N SER A 194 -15.59 3.11 -7.61
CA SER A 194 -15.98 1.79 -7.15
C SER A 194 -16.19 0.80 -8.29
N SER A 195 -16.25 -0.47 -7.96
CA SER A 195 -16.46 -1.56 -8.92
C SER A 195 -17.15 -2.76 -8.25
N ASN A 196 -17.78 -3.61 -9.04
CA ASN A 196 -18.37 -4.85 -8.55
C ASN A 196 -17.36 -6.00 -8.36
N LYS A 197 -16.09 -5.79 -8.75
CA LYS A 197 -14.97 -6.75 -8.64
C LYS A 197 -13.66 -6.01 -8.38
N PRO A 198 -12.64 -6.67 -7.80
CA PRO A 198 -11.37 -6.02 -7.51
C PRO A 198 -10.73 -5.39 -8.74
N ILE A 199 -10.21 -4.16 -8.57
CA ILE A 199 -9.53 -3.36 -9.60
C ILE A 199 -8.18 -2.87 -9.11
N ALA A 200 -7.21 -2.71 -10.00
CA ALA A 200 -6.01 -1.94 -9.72
C ALA A 200 -6.24 -0.46 -10.07
N PHE A 201 -6.00 0.44 -9.13
CA PHE A 201 -6.31 1.87 -9.26
C PHE A 201 -5.06 2.72 -9.14
N PHE A 202 -4.83 3.59 -10.15
CA PHE A 202 -3.65 4.44 -10.26
C PHE A 202 -4.03 5.92 -10.34
N SER A 203 -3.40 6.76 -9.52
CA SER A 203 -3.35 8.21 -9.69
C SER A 203 -2.22 8.56 -10.66
N LEU A 204 -2.53 9.33 -11.70
CA LEU A 204 -1.68 9.50 -12.89
C LEU A 204 -1.66 10.97 -13.35
N SER A 205 -1.46 11.94 -12.45
CA SER A 205 -1.45 13.35 -12.85
C SER A 205 -0.27 13.68 -13.76
N LEU A 206 -0.56 14.42 -14.81
CA LEU A 206 0.41 14.81 -15.84
C LEU A 206 1.54 15.68 -15.29
N ALA A 207 1.16 16.69 -14.52
CA ALA A 207 2.07 17.51 -13.74
C ALA A 207 1.31 18.19 -12.59
N ILE A 208 1.93 18.17 -11.42
CA ILE A 208 1.47 18.91 -10.23
C ILE A 208 2.51 19.93 -9.83
N LYS A 209 2.11 20.93 -9.05
CA LYS A 209 3.02 21.92 -8.49
C LYS A 209 2.86 22.03 -7.00
N ILE A 210 3.94 21.75 -6.25
CA ILE A 210 4.02 21.99 -4.83
C ILE A 210 5.23 22.88 -4.57
N LYS A 211 4.99 24.13 -4.13
CA LYS A 211 5.99 25.20 -3.97
C LYS A 211 6.61 25.60 -5.32
N GLN A 212 7.70 24.97 -5.73
CA GLN A 212 8.41 25.25 -6.97
C GLN A 212 8.61 23.98 -7.77
N GLY A 213 8.76 24.11 -9.10
CA GLY A 213 8.87 22.97 -9.98
C GLY A 213 7.54 22.34 -10.34
N TYR A 214 7.58 21.43 -11.31
CA TYR A 214 6.41 20.71 -11.80
C TYR A 214 6.83 19.28 -12.08
N ASP A 215 6.15 18.29 -11.49
CA ASP A 215 6.42 16.89 -11.76
C ASP A 215 5.14 16.08 -11.91
N CYS A 216 5.24 14.93 -12.58
CA CYS A 216 4.12 14.02 -12.71
C CYS A 216 3.80 13.35 -11.36
N VAL A 217 2.60 12.76 -11.26
CA VAL A 217 2.24 11.81 -10.19
C VAL A 217 1.98 10.46 -10.80
N PHE A 218 2.61 9.46 -10.24
CA PHE A 218 2.42 8.07 -10.61
C PHE A 218 2.35 7.20 -9.36
N GLN A 219 1.13 6.97 -8.84
CA GLN A 219 0.95 6.20 -7.60
C GLN A 219 -0.19 5.20 -7.74
N GLN A 220 0.06 3.92 -7.48
CA GLN A 220 -1.02 2.97 -7.21
C GLN A 220 -1.56 3.22 -5.81
N LEU A 221 -2.86 3.51 -5.70
CA LEU A 221 -3.52 3.80 -4.44
C LEU A 221 -4.05 2.53 -3.78
N ALA A 222 -4.05 2.53 -2.45
CA ALA A 222 -4.59 1.44 -1.65
C ALA A 222 -6.12 1.54 -1.54
N PRO A 223 -6.84 0.41 -1.56
CA PRO A 223 -8.29 0.38 -1.45
C PRO A 223 -8.78 0.79 -0.05
N VAL A 224 -10.02 1.29 0.02
CA VAL A 224 -10.64 1.83 1.25
C VAL A 224 -10.60 0.86 2.43
N ASN A 225 -10.78 -0.44 2.19
CA ASN A 225 -10.75 -1.46 3.24
C ASN A 225 -9.37 -1.65 3.92
N THR A 226 -8.30 -1.08 3.34
CA THR A 226 -6.96 -1.09 3.96
C THR A 226 -6.63 0.20 4.73
N TRP A 227 -7.55 1.17 4.74
CA TRP A 227 -7.35 2.45 5.41
C TRP A 227 -7.45 2.29 6.93
N GLY A 228 -6.62 3.05 7.65
CA GLY A 228 -6.58 3.04 9.10
C GLY A 228 -6.94 4.39 9.71
N LYS A 229 -6.73 4.48 11.02
CA LYS A 229 -7.11 5.66 11.84
C LYS A 229 -5.91 6.39 12.41
N GLU A 230 -4.75 5.73 12.50
CA GLU A 230 -3.55 6.31 13.11
C GLU A 230 -2.38 6.34 12.12
N PHE A 231 -1.76 7.52 12.01
CA PHE A 231 -0.61 7.72 11.13
C PHE A 231 0.50 8.47 11.84
N PHE A 232 1.72 8.18 11.42
CA PHE A 232 2.88 8.98 11.71
C PHE A 232 3.53 9.39 10.39
N VAL A 233 3.65 10.68 10.13
CA VAL A 233 4.29 11.25 8.94
C VAL A 233 5.72 11.59 9.31
N PRO A 234 6.72 10.84 8.83
CA PRO A 234 8.13 11.22 8.98
C PRO A 234 8.45 12.40 8.05
N VAL A 235 9.51 13.14 8.35
CA VAL A 235 9.99 14.17 7.43
C VAL A 235 10.96 13.57 6.42
N SER A 236 10.57 13.54 5.16
CA SER A 236 11.37 12.97 4.07
C SER A 236 12.20 14.03 3.34
N HIS A 237 11.62 15.21 3.09
CA HIS A 237 12.28 16.28 2.36
C HIS A 237 13.04 17.25 3.27
N ILE A 238 13.96 18.02 2.68
CA ILE A 238 14.79 19.01 3.41
C ILE A 238 14.07 20.33 3.71
N ILE A 239 12.92 20.59 3.09
CA ILE A 239 12.12 21.81 3.26
C ILE A 239 10.89 21.51 4.11
N SER A 240 10.05 20.61 3.65
CA SER A 240 8.80 20.16 4.29
C SER A 240 8.25 18.96 3.54
N ASP A 241 7.32 18.23 4.15
CA ASP A 241 6.44 17.31 3.45
C ASP A 241 5.03 17.92 3.42
N HIS A 242 4.33 17.79 2.30
CA HIS A 242 2.90 18.12 2.20
C HIS A 242 2.10 16.83 2.38
N VAL A 243 0.94 16.94 3.00
CA VAL A 243 0.12 15.78 3.35
C VAL A 243 -1.33 16.04 3.00
N ARG A 244 -1.97 15.14 2.26
CA ARG A 244 -3.42 15.14 2.05
C ARG A 244 -4.05 13.97 2.78
N ILE A 245 -5.14 14.26 3.51
CA ILE A 245 -5.93 13.30 4.29
C ILE A 245 -7.31 13.26 3.65
N VAL A 246 -7.68 12.16 3.00
CA VAL A 246 -8.96 11.97 2.31
C VAL A 246 -9.89 11.14 3.19
N VAL A 247 -11.14 11.57 3.29
CA VAL A 247 -12.17 10.97 4.13
C VAL A 247 -13.10 10.10 3.30
N ALA A 248 -13.30 8.84 3.70
CA ALA A 248 -14.27 7.93 3.05
C ALA A 248 -15.65 7.99 3.69
N GLN A 249 -15.76 8.31 4.98
CA GLN A 249 -17.01 8.23 5.75
C GLN A 249 -17.39 9.58 6.34
N SER A 250 -18.62 10.02 6.11
CA SER A 250 -19.16 11.26 6.68
C SER A 250 -19.17 11.26 8.21
N GLY A 251 -18.96 12.44 8.81
CA GLY A 251 -18.87 12.60 10.27
C GLY A 251 -17.49 12.24 10.83
N THR A 252 -16.45 12.21 10.01
CA THR A 252 -15.08 11.96 10.45
C THR A 252 -14.48 13.19 11.13
N ASN A 253 -13.85 12.97 12.29
CA ASN A 253 -13.06 13.97 12.98
C ASN A 253 -11.57 13.59 12.91
N ILE A 254 -10.71 14.58 12.71
CA ILE A 254 -9.27 14.40 12.64
C ILE A 254 -8.60 15.24 13.73
N THR A 255 -7.63 14.67 14.41
CA THR A 255 -6.69 15.37 15.28
C THR A 255 -5.29 15.21 14.71
N GLN A 256 -4.52 16.29 14.66
CA GLN A 256 -3.13 16.25 14.20
C GLN A 256 -2.22 17.04 15.13
N THR A 257 -0.93 16.65 15.19
CA THR A 257 0.10 17.34 15.95
C THR A 257 1.40 17.33 15.13
N GLY A 258 2.03 18.48 14.97
CA GLY A 258 3.29 18.62 14.23
C GLY A 258 3.15 19.13 12.79
N GLY A 259 1.92 19.26 12.28
CA GLY A 259 1.63 19.85 10.97
C GLY A 259 0.91 21.21 11.07
N THR A 260 1.01 21.99 10.01
CA THR A 260 0.25 23.24 9.81
C THR A 260 -0.85 23.00 8.78
N ILE A 261 -2.11 23.31 9.13
CA ILE A 261 -3.24 23.16 8.20
C ILE A 261 -3.12 24.24 7.11
N LEU A 262 -3.25 23.79 5.86
CA LEU A 262 -3.23 24.66 4.68
C LEU A 262 -4.65 24.82 4.10
N SER A 263 -4.89 25.99 3.48
CA SER A 263 -6.08 26.23 2.68
C SER A 263 -5.68 26.27 1.21
N VAL A 264 -5.78 25.12 0.54
CA VAL A 264 -5.38 24.96 -0.86
C VAL A 264 -6.53 24.36 -1.65
N GLY A 265 -6.98 25.03 -2.72
CA GLY A 265 -8.08 24.57 -3.55
C GLY A 265 -9.36 24.35 -2.74
N THR A 266 -9.88 23.12 -2.73
CA THR A 266 -11.09 22.71 -2.00
C THR A 266 -10.79 22.02 -0.66
N SER A 267 -9.52 22.05 -0.19
CA SER A 267 -9.15 21.46 1.10
C SER A 267 -9.91 22.10 2.26
N GLN A 268 -10.26 21.28 3.24
CA GLN A 268 -10.98 21.71 4.44
C GLN A 268 -9.98 22.21 5.49
N THR A 269 -10.31 23.30 6.18
CA THR A 269 -9.53 23.83 7.31
C THR A 269 -10.12 23.45 8.66
N ASN A 270 -11.39 23.04 8.69
CA ASN A 270 -12.04 22.48 9.87
C ASN A 270 -11.87 20.96 9.86
N LEU A 271 -11.30 20.43 10.93
CA LEU A 271 -11.00 19.00 11.07
C LEU A 271 -12.16 18.18 11.67
N ASN A 272 -13.31 18.81 11.95
CA ASN A 272 -14.45 18.14 12.58
C ASN A 272 -15.59 17.96 11.58
N ASN A 273 -16.30 16.83 11.71
CA ASN A 273 -17.49 16.47 10.94
C ASN A 273 -17.26 16.53 9.41
N LEU A 274 -16.10 16.06 8.99
CA LEU A 274 -15.74 15.97 7.58
C LEU A 274 -16.66 14.97 6.87
N GLN A 275 -17.03 15.29 5.61
CA GLN A 275 -17.90 14.44 4.80
C GLN A 275 -17.08 13.58 3.85
N ALA A 276 -17.67 12.45 3.42
CA ALA A 276 -17.04 11.56 2.43
C ALA A 276 -16.62 12.35 1.16
N GLY A 277 -15.41 12.09 0.68
CA GLY A 277 -14.80 12.81 -0.44
C GLY A 277 -14.13 14.14 -0.07
N GLN A 278 -14.35 14.66 1.14
CA GLN A 278 -13.60 15.84 1.60
C GLN A 278 -12.17 15.45 1.97
N PHE A 279 -11.26 16.41 1.88
CA PHE A 279 -9.87 16.21 2.29
C PHE A 279 -9.32 17.44 3.03
N VAL A 280 -8.30 17.19 3.83
CA VAL A 280 -7.52 18.19 4.57
C VAL A 280 -6.10 18.21 4.00
N GLU A 281 -5.48 19.37 3.95
CA GLU A 281 -4.07 19.50 3.58
C GLU A 281 -3.24 20.06 4.72
N LEU A 282 -2.06 19.47 4.95
CA LEU A 282 -1.10 19.87 5.97
C LEU A 282 0.28 20.10 5.34
N GLU A 283 1.06 21.00 5.94
CA GLU A 283 2.51 21.10 5.75
C GLU A 283 3.22 20.65 7.03
N VAL A 284 4.14 19.70 6.90
CA VAL A 284 5.01 19.21 7.98
C VAL A 284 6.41 19.79 7.73
N PRO A 285 6.87 20.77 8.51
CA PRO A 285 8.15 21.45 8.26
C PRO A 285 9.35 20.54 8.54
N ALA A 286 10.45 20.72 7.81
CA ALA A 286 11.66 19.93 7.96
C ALA A 286 12.32 20.02 9.33
N SER A 287 12.03 21.08 10.09
CA SER A 287 12.48 21.25 11.47
C SER A 287 11.65 20.48 12.51
N SER A 288 10.56 19.83 12.06
CA SER A 288 9.68 19.01 12.90
C SER A 288 10.30 17.63 13.17
N ASP A 289 9.90 17.02 14.28
CA ASP A 289 10.17 15.61 14.61
C ASP A 289 9.12 14.65 14.01
N GLY A 290 8.33 15.11 13.02
CA GLY A 290 7.25 14.40 12.35
C GLY A 290 5.87 14.88 12.76
N CYS A 291 4.83 14.34 12.11
CA CYS A 291 3.43 14.68 12.39
C CYS A 291 2.62 13.44 12.72
N THR A 292 1.80 13.52 13.76
CA THR A 292 0.81 12.49 14.11
C THR A 292 -0.55 12.88 13.57
N ILE A 293 -1.28 11.92 13.03
CA ILE A 293 -2.66 12.09 12.56
C ILE A 293 -3.48 10.97 13.20
N ILE A 294 -4.60 11.34 13.85
CA ILE A 294 -5.56 10.42 14.43
C ILE A 294 -6.94 10.79 13.91
N ALA A 295 -7.62 9.83 13.29
CA ALA A 295 -8.97 10.00 12.77
C ALA A 295 -9.98 9.16 13.54
N SER A 296 -11.23 9.65 13.68
CA SER A 296 -12.31 8.90 14.33
C SER A 296 -12.82 7.73 13.48
N LYS A 297 -12.59 7.79 12.16
CA LYS A 297 -12.93 6.77 11.16
C LYS A 297 -11.77 6.59 10.20
N PRO A 298 -11.68 5.47 9.44
CA PRO A 298 -10.61 5.26 8.47
C PRO A 298 -10.46 6.39 7.46
N VAL A 299 -9.21 6.77 7.17
CA VAL A 299 -8.85 7.80 6.19
C VAL A 299 -7.68 7.33 5.33
N SER A 300 -7.53 7.90 4.13
CA SER A 300 -6.30 7.77 3.36
C SER A 300 -5.39 8.94 3.64
N VAL A 301 -4.11 8.67 3.76
CA VAL A 301 -3.08 9.71 3.86
C VAL A 301 -2.09 9.53 2.72
N CYS A 302 -1.86 10.60 1.97
CA CYS A 302 -0.78 10.67 1.00
C CYS A 302 0.17 11.79 1.39
N THR A 303 1.46 11.52 1.30
CA THR A 303 2.51 12.51 1.53
C THR A 303 3.16 12.88 0.21
N PHE A 304 3.60 14.12 0.09
CA PHE A 304 4.19 14.67 -1.12
C PHE A 304 5.50 15.36 -0.80
N LEU A 305 6.51 15.12 -1.62
CA LEU A 305 7.70 15.95 -1.65
C LEU A 305 7.38 17.26 -2.36
N PRO A 306 7.80 18.42 -1.88
CA PRO A 306 7.67 19.67 -2.61
C PRO A 306 8.85 19.88 -3.56
N GLY A 307 8.61 20.56 -4.66
CA GLY A 307 9.68 21.05 -5.52
C GLY A 307 10.45 22.20 -4.90
N SER A 308 11.73 22.33 -5.25
CA SER A 308 12.57 23.49 -4.95
C SER A 308 13.38 23.90 -6.18
N SER A 309 13.91 25.13 -6.19
CA SER A 309 14.71 25.65 -7.32
C SER A 309 16.03 24.91 -7.54
N THR A 310 16.49 24.14 -6.56
CA THR A 310 17.83 23.52 -6.57
C THR A 310 17.83 22.05 -6.16
N TYR A 311 16.75 21.54 -5.55
CA TYR A 311 16.79 20.22 -4.94
C TYR A 311 15.39 19.59 -4.84
N GLY A 312 15.20 18.53 -5.58
CA GLY A 312 13.94 17.79 -5.64
C GLY A 312 12.88 18.43 -6.54
N ASP A 313 11.83 17.69 -6.79
CA ASP A 313 10.60 18.12 -7.41
C ASP A 313 9.41 17.45 -6.71
N ALA A 314 8.19 17.72 -7.17
CA ALA A 314 7.01 17.12 -6.60
C ALA A 314 7.00 15.59 -6.85
N ALA A 315 6.69 14.82 -5.83
CA ALA A 315 6.46 13.38 -5.94
C ALA A 315 5.46 12.95 -4.88
N MET A 316 4.70 11.88 -5.13
CA MET A 316 3.61 11.44 -4.26
C MET A 316 3.88 10.06 -3.68
N CYS A 317 3.45 9.83 -2.44
CA CYS A 317 3.48 8.53 -1.78
C CYS A 317 2.19 8.28 -1.00
N TRP A 318 1.54 7.15 -1.19
CA TRP A 318 0.55 6.67 -0.24
C TRP A 318 1.25 6.27 1.07
N LEU A 319 0.82 6.87 2.18
CA LEU A 319 1.36 6.61 3.52
C LEU A 319 0.53 5.53 4.21
N PRO A 320 1.07 4.35 4.50
CA PRO A 320 0.35 3.33 5.25
C PRO A 320 0.05 3.80 6.68
N PRO A 321 -1.13 3.46 7.23
CA PRO A 321 -1.42 3.68 8.65
C PRO A 321 -0.58 2.78 9.56
N LYS A 322 -0.48 3.13 10.83
CA LYS A 322 0.28 2.35 11.84
C LYS A 322 -0.19 0.90 11.91
N GLU A 323 -1.47 0.65 11.70
CA GLU A 323 -2.11 -0.67 11.68
C GLU A 323 -1.58 -1.58 10.56
N GLN A 324 -0.97 -1.00 9.53
CA GLN A 324 -0.35 -1.74 8.41
C GLN A 324 1.17 -1.97 8.62
N SER A 325 1.68 -1.80 9.84
CA SER A 325 3.07 -2.11 10.17
C SER A 325 3.43 -3.56 9.89
N VAL A 326 4.68 -3.76 9.46
CA VAL A 326 5.27 -5.07 9.15
C VAL A 326 6.51 -5.33 10.00
N THR A 327 6.82 -6.60 10.25
CA THR A 327 8.03 -6.98 10.98
C THR A 327 9.24 -7.18 10.06
N THR A 328 9.01 -7.27 8.77
CA THR A 328 10.05 -7.44 7.74
C THR A 328 9.68 -6.68 6.48
N ALA A 329 10.66 -6.10 5.80
CA ALA A 329 10.48 -5.45 4.50
C ALA A 329 11.67 -5.71 3.58
N LEU A 330 11.40 -5.90 2.30
CA LEU A 330 12.40 -6.06 1.25
C LEU A 330 12.22 -4.97 0.21
N ILE A 331 13.24 -4.14 0.04
CA ILE A 331 13.20 -2.99 -0.88
C ILE A 331 14.48 -2.88 -1.70
N ALA A 332 14.41 -2.05 -2.73
CA ALA A 332 15.58 -1.55 -3.46
C ALA A 332 15.32 -0.10 -3.89
N PRO A 333 16.37 0.75 -4.00
CA PRO A 333 16.19 2.09 -4.55
C PRO A 333 15.72 2.00 -6.00
N PHE A 334 14.88 2.92 -6.45
CA PHE A 334 14.48 2.97 -7.85
C PHE A 334 15.43 3.89 -8.63
N ILE A 335 16.29 3.31 -9.45
CA ILE A 335 17.28 4.06 -10.23
C ILE A 335 16.80 4.09 -11.66
N PRO A 336 16.54 5.30 -12.22
CA PRO A 336 16.16 5.44 -13.62
C PRO A 336 17.23 4.86 -14.55
N SER A 337 16.79 4.12 -15.56
CA SER A 337 17.67 3.56 -16.61
C SER A 337 18.10 4.60 -17.65
N GLY A 338 17.38 5.73 -17.73
CA GLY A 338 17.68 6.85 -18.61
C GLY A 338 18.59 7.90 -17.98
N ILE A 339 18.73 9.04 -18.67
CA ILE A 339 19.44 10.21 -18.13
C ILE A 339 18.59 10.78 -16.97
N THR A 340 19.19 10.84 -15.78
CA THR A 340 18.52 11.34 -14.57
C THR A 340 19.42 12.25 -13.78
N ASN A 341 18.81 13.23 -13.10
CA ASN A 341 19.44 14.07 -12.09
C ASN A 341 19.29 13.51 -10.66
N ILE A 342 18.53 12.43 -10.47
CA ILE A 342 18.39 11.78 -9.16
C ILE A 342 19.70 11.12 -8.78
N LYS A 343 20.34 11.65 -7.73
CA LYS A 343 21.66 11.22 -7.25
C LYS A 343 21.65 10.61 -5.87
N THR A 344 20.60 10.88 -5.10
CA THR A 344 20.47 10.41 -3.72
C THR A 344 19.18 9.64 -3.56
N HIS A 345 19.28 8.49 -2.90
CA HIS A 345 18.16 7.58 -2.66
C HIS A 345 18.10 7.29 -1.17
N TYR A 346 16.90 7.27 -0.60
CA TYR A 346 16.67 7.05 0.82
C TYR A 346 15.56 6.04 1.07
N ALA A 347 15.73 5.28 2.15
CA ALA A 347 14.65 4.59 2.84
C ALA A 347 14.36 5.33 4.14
N THR A 348 13.13 5.79 4.33
CA THR A 348 12.67 6.39 5.58
C THR A 348 11.87 5.35 6.35
N LEU A 349 12.49 4.77 7.39
CA LEU A 349 11.84 3.82 8.29
C LEU A 349 11.26 4.57 9.47
N PHE A 350 10.10 4.16 9.94
CA PHE A 350 9.51 4.66 11.17
C PHE A 350 8.86 3.53 11.98
N THR A 351 9.06 3.57 13.29
CA THR A 351 8.74 2.48 14.22
C THR A 351 8.43 3.06 15.61
N PRO A 352 7.78 2.29 16.51
CA PRO A 352 7.61 2.74 17.87
C PRO A 352 8.95 3.11 18.53
N PHE A 353 8.97 4.26 19.22
CA PHE A 353 10.16 4.80 19.89
C PHE A 353 10.87 3.78 20.80
N SER A 354 10.08 3.02 21.57
CA SER A 354 10.61 2.03 22.54
C SER A 354 11.33 0.84 21.90
N THR A 355 11.17 0.63 20.60
CA THR A 355 11.68 -0.57 19.90
C THR A 355 12.57 -0.26 18.70
N LYS A 356 12.89 1.01 18.46
CA LYS A 356 13.71 1.45 17.33
C LYS A 356 15.08 0.75 17.26
N ASP A 357 15.69 0.49 18.41
CA ASP A 357 17.01 -0.15 18.52
C ASP A 357 17.00 -1.65 18.14
N ASN A 358 15.83 -2.25 18.01
CA ASN A 358 15.66 -3.62 17.50
C ASN A 358 15.70 -3.69 15.97
N THR A 359 15.72 -2.54 15.29
CA THR A 359 15.73 -2.47 13.83
C THR A 359 17.07 -2.90 13.26
N LYS A 360 17.04 -3.82 12.30
CA LYS A 360 18.24 -4.33 11.61
C LYS A 360 18.08 -4.24 10.11
N VAL A 361 19.21 -4.17 9.40
CA VAL A 361 19.27 -4.22 7.94
C VAL A 361 20.28 -5.26 7.47
N SER A 362 19.92 -6.01 6.42
CA SER A 362 20.79 -6.87 5.62
C SER A 362 20.80 -6.32 4.18
N ILE A 363 21.99 -6.19 3.60
CA ILE A 363 22.17 -5.68 2.23
C ILE A 363 22.73 -6.82 1.38
N GLY A 364 22.09 -7.14 0.25
CA GLY A 364 22.51 -8.20 -0.66
C GLY A 364 22.59 -9.59 -0.02
N GLY A 365 21.79 -9.85 1.03
CA GLY A 365 21.82 -11.13 1.76
C GLY A 365 22.93 -11.24 2.81
N ALA A 366 23.69 -10.17 3.08
CA ALA A 366 24.68 -10.15 4.16
C ALA A 366 24.03 -10.33 5.54
N PRO A 367 24.77 -10.75 6.59
CA PRO A 367 24.22 -10.85 7.94
C PRO A 367 23.59 -9.54 8.41
N PRO A 368 22.41 -9.57 9.08
CA PRO A 368 21.73 -8.37 9.53
C PRO A 368 22.55 -7.58 10.56
N THR A 369 22.69 -6.28 10.35
CA THR A 369 23.35 -5.34 11.25
C THR A 369 22.34 -4.40 11.88
N PRO A 370 22.48 -4.04 13.20
CA PRO A 370 21.62 -3.07 13.83
C PRO A 370 21.72 -1.69 13.16
N LEU A 371 20.59 -0.98 13.00
CA LEU A 371 20.55 0.43 12.63
C LEU A 371 20.89 1.36 13.81
N SER A 372 21.05 0.81 15.00
CA SER A 372 21.25 1.54 16.27
C SER A 372 22.60 2.22 16.45
N GLY A 373 23.54 2.04 15.54
CA GLY A 373 24.91 2.57 15.67
C GLY A 373 25.08 4.08 15.47
N GLY A 374 24.04 4.88 15.42
CA GLY A 374 24.16 6.30 15.08
C GLY A 374 23.10 7.20 15.65
N THR A 375 23.48 8.47 15.79
CA THR A 375 22.68 9.63 16.20
C THR A 375 21.59 10.03 15.18
N ASN A 376 21.20 9.14 14.27
CA ASN A 376 20.41 9.49 13.09
C ASN A 376 18.91 9.21 13.25
N TRP A 377 18.48 8.62 14.37
CA TRP A 377 17.07 8.52 14.71
C TRP A 377 16.54 9.89 15.14
N ILE A 378 15.42 10.28 14.58
CA ILE A 378 14.66 11.44 15.01
C ILE A 378 13.49 10.93 15.84
N ASP A 379 13.41 11.37 17.08
CA ASP A 379 12.49 10.87 18.09
C ASP A 379 11.36 11.85 18.33
N ASN A 380 10.12 11.46 18.01
CA ASN A 380 8.93 12.12 18.49
C ASN A 380 8.39 11.35 19.71
N VAL A 381 8.91 11.67 20.89
CA VAL A 381 8.56 10.97 22.14
C VAL A 381 7.08 11.14 22.48
N ALA A 382 6.50 12.30 22.20
CA ALA A 382 5.08 12.58 22.45
C ALA A 382 4.16 11.70 21.59
N ALA A 383 4.56 11.42 20.34
CA ALA A 383 3.87 10.50 19.44
C ALA A 383 4.15 9.03 19.75
N GLY A 384 5.20 8.72 20.53
CA GLY A 384 5.69 7.37 20.79
C GLY A 384 6.34 6.72 19.56
N TRP A 385 6.79 7.51 18.56
CA TRP A 385 7.38 7.04 17.30
C TRP A 385 8.73 7.70 17.03
N SER A 386 9.57 6.99 16.28
CA SER A 386 10.84 7.48 15.78
C SER A 386 10.98 7.14 14.30
N TYR A 387 11.73 7.96 13.57
CA TYR A 387 12.07 7.66 12.19
C TYR A 387 13.55 7.79 11.92
N TYR A 388 14.02 7.04 10.93
CA TYR A 388 15.40 7.03 10.46
C TYR A 388 15.42 7.13 8.94
N LYS A 389 16.12 8.13 8.40
CA LYS A 389 16.32 8.31 6.97
C LYS A 389 17.66 7.69 6.56
N MET A 390 17.62 6.47 6.06
CA MET A 390 18.79 5.70 5.65
C MET A 390 19.15 6.00 4.20
N PRO A 391 20.38 6.43 3.88
CA PRO A 391 20.84 6.50 2.50
C PRO A 391 20.95 5.10 1.88
N LEU A 392 20.41 4.93 0.67
CA LEU A 392 20.53 3.71 -0.13
C LEU A 392 21.68 3.90 -1.14
N THR A 393 22.87 3.48 -0.77
CA THR A 393 24.10 3.71 -1.55
C THR A 393 24.41 2.59 -2.56
N ASN A 394 23.88 1.39 -2.32
CA ASN A 394 24.00 0.28 -3.23
C ASN A 394 22.72 0.14 -4.07
N ASN A 395 22.83 0.23 -5.37
CA ASN A 395 21.70 0.28 -6.29
C ASN A 395 21.43 -1.05 -7.00
N THR A 396 22.26 -2.06 -6.78
CA THR A 396 22.13 -3.39 -7.38
C THR A 396 21.60 -4.43 -6.39
N ASP A 397 21.81 -4.20 -5.10
CA ASP A 397 21.42 -5.14 -4.06
C ASP A 397 20.05 -4.78 -3.45
N SER A 398 19.41 -5.80 -2.90
CA SER A 398 18.23 -5.67 -2.06
C SER A 398 18.61 -5.24 -0.65
N TYR A 399 17.72 -4.48 -0.01
CA TYR A 399 17.80 -4.12 1.41
C TYR A 399 16.67 -4.82 2.16
N TYR A 400 17.03 -5.67 3.10
CA TYR A 400 16.10 -6.41 3.93
C TYR A 400 16.12 -5.88 5.35
N PHE A 401 15.01 -5.29 5.80
CA PHE A 401 14.85 -4.72 7.13
C PHE A 401 14.03 -5.63 8.01
N THR A 402 14.34 -5.63 9.31
CA THR A 402 13.59 -6.38 10.33
C THR A 402 13.45 -5.57 11.61
N ASN A 403 12.26 -5.60 12.22
CA ASN A 403 12.00 -5.16 13.59
C ASN A 403 10.82 -5.98 14.15
N PRO A 404 10.99 -6.79 15.22
CA PRO A 404 9.92 -7.64 15.75
C PRO A 404 8.67 -6.88 16.24
N ALA A 405 8.82 -5.60 16.60
CA ALA A 405 7.71 -4.77 17.07
C ALA A 405 6.94 -4.06 15.94
N GLY A 406 7.37 -4.27 14.70
CA GLY A 406 6.76 -3.65 13.52
C GLY A 406 7.38 -2.29 13.19
N PHE A 407 7.29 -1.96 11.89
CA PHE A 407 7.71 -0.69 11.32
C PHE A 407 7.01 -0.45 10.00
N LEU A 408 7.09 0.78 9.51
CA LEU A 408 6.70 1.19 8.16
C LEU A 408 7.92 1.77 7.43
N ILE A 409 7.88 1.76 6.09
CA ILE A 409 9.02 2.19 5.29
C ILE A 409 8.58 2.85 3.98
N LEU A 410 9.12 4.03 3.71
CA LEU A 410 8.96 4.77 2.47
C LEU A 410 10.30 4.83 1.75
N CYS A 411 10.25 4.90 0.42
CA CYS A 411 11.45 5.04 -0.39
C CYS A 411 11.32 6.27 -1.30
N HIS A 412 12.36 7.10 -1.37
CA HIS A 412 12.40 8.26 -2.22
C HIS A 412 13.78 8.50 -2.82
N GLY A 413 13.80 9.12 -3.98
CA GLY A 413 15.00 9.62 -4.61
C GLY A 413 14.85 11.09 -4.94
N ILE A 414 15.93 11.85 -4.80
CA ILE A 414 15.93 13.30 -5.01
C ILE A 414 17.12 13.70 -5.89
N GLY A 415 16.84 14.59 -6.83
CA GLY A 415 17.81 15.19 -7.72
C GLY A 415 17.51 16.67 -8.01
N SER A 416 18.14 17.24 -9.02
CA SER A 416 17.78 18.57 -9.53
C SER A 416 16.60 18.44 -10.47
N ASN A 417 15.45 19.04 -10.11
CA ASN A 417 14.19 19.01 -10.87
C ASN A 417 13.66 17.59 -11.18
N GLU A 418 13.97 16.64 -10.33
CA GLU A 418 13.44 15.27 -10.43
C GLU A 418 13.34 14.67 -9.02
N ALA A 419 12.26 13.94 -8.75
CA ALA A 419 12.10 13.13 -7.55
C ALA A 419 11.24 11.91 -7.85
N TYR A 420 11.26 10.92 -6.96
CA TYR A 420 10.25 9.88 -6.86
C TYR A 420 9.96 9.57 -5.38
N TYR A 421 8.74 9.12 -5.09
CA TYR A 421 8.36 8.79 -3.74
C TYR A 421 7.30 7.68 -3.73
N TYR A 422 7.51 6.63 -2.96
CA TYR A 422 6.53 5.53 -2.85
C TYR A 422 6.59 4.82 -1.50
N SER A 423 5.46 4.22 -1.10
CA SER A 423 5.43 3.26 0.01
C SER A 423 6.20 2.02 -0.39
N ALA A 424 7.33 1.78 0.27
CA ALA A 424 8.24 0.74 -0.17
C ALA A 424 7.76 -0.66 0.23
N TYR A 425 7.09 -0.77 1.38
CA TYR A 425 6.55 -2.04 1.88
C TYR A 425 5.58 -1.80 3.04
N SER A 426 4.45 -2.49 3.05
CA SER A 426 3.48 -2.47 4.15
C SER A 426 2.64 -3.75 4.16
N ALA A 427 2.00 -4.04 5.27
CA ALA A 427 0.83 -4.90 5.26
C ALA A 427 -0.29 -4.23 4.46
N MET A 428 -1.17 -5.04 3.91
CA MET A 428 -2.36 -4.58 3.17
C MET A 428 -3.58 -5.33 3.74
N ARG A 429 -3.65 -5.37 5.08
CA ARG A 429 -4.74 -6.03 5.78
C ARG A 429 -6.04 -5.30 5.51
N ASP A 430 -7.12 -6.08 5.39
CA ASP A 430 -8.47 -5.52 5.45
C ASP A 430 -8.74 -5.03 6.88
N LEU A 431 -8.85 -3.71 7.06
CA LEU A 431 -9.10 -3.06 8.34
C LEU A 431 -10.57 -2.66 8.53
N SER A 432 -11.41 -2.82 7.51
CA SER A 432 -12.86 -2.60 7.61
C SER A 432 -13.54 -3.71 8.40
N SER A 433 -12.97 -4.91 8.36
CA SER A 433 -13.46 -6.07 9.08
C SER A 433 -12.29 -6.91 9.57
N ALA A 434 -12.17 -7.04 10.87
CA ALA A 434 -11.11 -7.81 11.48
C ALA A 434 -11.62 -8.60 12.71
N PHE A 435 -10.95 -9.70 13.03
CA PHE A 435 -11.00 -10.25 14.37
C PHE A 435 -9.59 -10.47 14.93
N TYR A 436 -9.52 -10.48 16.22
CA TYR A 436 -8.30 -10.65 16.99
C TYR A 436 -8.44 -11.83 17.95
N ALA A 437 -7.34 -12.56 18.13
CA ALA A 437 -7.18 -13.57 19.17
C ALA A 437 -6.02 -13.15 20.08
N ASN A 438 -6.28 -12.82 21.35
CA ASN A 438 -5.31 -12.20 22.27
C ASN A 438 -4.55 -11.04 21.62
N ASP A 439 -5.29 -10.12 21.00
CA ASP A 439 -4.81 -8.93 20.28
C ASP A 439 -3.95 -9.21 19.02
N ILE A 440 -3.81 -10.47 18.60
CA ILE A 440 -3.19 -10.83 17.33
C ILE A 440 -4.26 -10.80 16.24
N HIS A 441 -4.01 -10.04 15.17
CA HIS A 441 -4.90 -9.94 14.02
C HIS A 441 -5.08 -11.30 13.32
N TYR A 442 -6.28 -11.61 12.84
CA TYR A 442 -6.63 -12.93 12.32
C TYR A 442 -5.71 -13.43 11.18
N GLN A 443 -5.21 -12.55 10.34
CA GLN A 443 -4.29 -12.89 9.25
C GLN A 443 -2.88 -13.29 9.74
N ASP A 444 -2.49 -12.85 10.94
CA ASP A 444 -1.19 -13.14 11.55
C ASP A 444 -1.23 -14.38 12.47
N LEU A 445 -2.42 -14.93 12.74
CA LEU A 445 -2.58 -16.09 13.63
C LEU A 445 -1.81 -17.30 13.14
N LYS A 446 -1.72 -17.53 11.83
CA LYS A 446 -1.01 -18.66 11.22
C LYS A 446 0.49 -18.71 11.58
N ASP A 447 1.09 -17.53 11.82
CA ASP A 447 2.51 -17.37 12.15
C ASP A 447 2.75 -17.28 13.68
N THR A 448 1.67 -17.33 14.46
CA THR A 448 1.70 -17.21 15.93
C THR A 448 1.37 -18.54 16.59
N THR A 449 2.10 -18.88 17.65
CA THR A 449 1.79 -20.03 18.51
C THR A 449 1.51 -19.52 19.93
N PHE A 450 0.30 -19.77 20.42
CA PHE A 450 -0.11 -19.36 21.77
C PHE A 450 0.34 -20.41 22.80
N CYS A 451 1.01 -19.95 23.85
CA CYS A 451 1.38 -20.78 25.00
C CYS A 451 0.27 -20.84 26.05
N ASN A 452 -0.68 -19.93 26.02
CA ASN A 452 -1.86 -19.92 26.90
C ASN A 452 -3.02 -20.64 26.20
N LYS A 453 -3.69 -21.52 26.90
CA LYS A 453 -4.86 -22.24 26.42
C LYS A 453 -6.11 -21.36 26.32
N ASN A 454 -6.24 -20.33 27.16
CA ASN A 454 -7.36 -19.40 27.10
C ASN A 454 -7.08 -18.31 26.06
N VAL A 455 -7.97 -18.19 25.10
CA VAL A 455 -7.89 -17.20 24.02
C VAL A 455 -9.10 -16.27 24.08
N ASN A 456 -8.83 -14.97 24.10
CA ASN A 456 -9.84 -13.93 24.01
C ASN A 456 -10.02 -13.54 22.55
N PHE A 457 -11.24 -13.61 22.04
CA PHE A 457 -11.61 -13.20 20.70
C PHE A 457 -12.34 -11.87 20.73
N ARG A 458 -12.05 -11.02 19.74
CA ARG A 458 -12.68 -9.72 19.56
C ARG A 458 -12.88 -9.46 18.06
N ALA A 459 -14.12 -9.15 17.67
CA ALA A 459 -14.44 -8.68 16.33
C ALA A 459 -14.46 -7.15 16.31
N GLU A 460 -13.81 -6.57 15.30
CA GLU A 460 -13.89 -5.15 14.96
C GLU A 460 -14.41 -5.06 13.54
N ILE A 461 -15.65 -4.63 13.40
CA ILE A 461 -16.38 -4.63 12.13
C ILE A 461 -17.04 -3.27 11.94
N GLU A 462 -16.80 -2.65 10.79
CA GLU A 462 -17.54 -1.45 10.37
C GLU A 462 -18.74 -1.85 9.50
N GLY A 463 -19.86 -1.14 9.65
CA GLY A 463 -21.07 -1.39 8.85
C GLY A 463 -21.83 -2.68 9.20
N LEU A 464 -21.78 -3.14 10.47
CA LEU A 464 -22.62 -4.28 10.92
C LEU A 464 -24.10 -4.00 10.73
N HIS A 465 -24.86 -5.01 10.32
CA HIS A 465 -26.31 -4.93 10.25
C HIS A 465 -26.90 -4.61 11.65
N PRO A 466 -27.62 -3.49 11.81
CA PRO A 466 -27.92 -2.94 13.15
C PRO A 466 -28.90 -3.77 13.96
N THR A 467 -29.71 -4.62 13.32
CA THR A 467 -30.82 -5.37 13.96
C THR A 467 -30.80 -6.87 13.67
N ALA A 468 -29.92 -7.37 12.80
CA ALA A 468 -29.84 -8.78 12.51
C ALA A 468 -29.21 -9.56 13.67
N SER A 469 -29.83 -10.66 14.08
CA SER A 469 -29.30 -11.56 15.13
C SER A 469 -28.04 -12.33 14.68
N ASP A 470 -27.78 -12.37 13.38
CA ASP A 470 -26.65 -13.01 12.71
C ASP A 470 -25.59 -12.02 12.19
N SER A 471 -25.60 -10.79 12.72
CA SER A 471 -24.60 -9.77 12.32
C SER A 471 -23.17 -10.21 12.59
N ILE A 472 -22.93 -11.03 13.62
CA ILE A 472 -21.64 -11.67 13.92
C ILE A 472 -21.89 -13.14 14.25
N MET A 473 -21.18 -14.07 13.59
CA MET A 473 -21.24 -15.49 13.85
C MET A 473 -19.85 -16.12 13.85
N TRP A 474 -19.44 -16.67 15.00
CA TRP A 474 -18.15 -17.33 15.16
C TRP A 474 -18.26 -18.85 15.00
N TYR A 475 -17.27 -19.42 14.33
CA TYR A 475 -17.12 -20.86 14.14
C TYR A 475 -15.68 -21.30 14.47
N ILE A 476 -15.56 -22.50 15.02
CA ILE A 476 -14.27 -23.19 15.18
C ILE A 476 -14.38 -24.54 14.46
N ASN A 477 -13.51 -24.78 13.49
CA ASN A 477 -13.54 -25.99 12.65
C ASN A 477 -14.96 -26.25 12.11
N ASP A 478 -15.60 -25.20 11.57
CA ASP A 478 -16.98 -25.17 11.04
C ASP A 478 -18.11 -25.43 12.07
N VAL A 479 -17.81 -25.50 13.37
CA VAL A 479 -18.82 -25.60 14.43
C VAL A 479 -19.14 -24.22 14.95
N PHE A 480 -20.44 -23.84 14.95
CA PHE A 480 -20.90 -22.57 15.49
C PHE A 480 -20.63 -22.47 16.99
N GLU A 481 -20.12 -21.32 17.46
CA GLU A 481 -19.75 -21.07 18.85
C GLU A 481 -20.60 -19.97 19.50
N THR A 482 -20.66 -18.79 18.89
CA THR A 482 -21.32 -17.62 19.47
C THR A 482 -21.56 -16.51 18.46
N SER A 483 -22.46 -15.57 18.79
CA SER A 483 -22.68 -14.31 18.05
C SER A 483 -22.20 -13.06 18.82
N GLN A 484 -21.39 -13.22 19.85
CA GLN A 484 -20.89 -12.09 20.64
C GLN A 484 -19.67 -11.44 19.96
N ALA A 485 -19.61 -10.10 19.95
CA ALA A 485 -18.46 -9.37 19.39
C ALA A 485 -17.16 -9.65 20.16
N THR A 486 -17.26 -9.96 21.46
CA THR A 486 -16.13 -10.31 22.31
C THR A 486 -16.46 -11.53 23.15
N TRP A 487 -15.58 -12.51 23.15
CA TRP A 487 -15.77 -13.76 23.91
C TRP A 487 -14.42 -14.45 24.19
N ASN A 488 -14.41 -15.45 25.05
CA ASN A 488 -13.23 -16.23 25.35
C ASN A 488 -13.52 -17.73 25.34
N LYS A 489 -12.50 -18.53 25.05
CA LYS A 489 -12.61 -19.99 25.04
C LYS A 489 -11.28 -20.65 25.44
N PRO A 490 -11.32 -21.71 26.29
CA PRO A 490 -10.16 -22.58 26.51
C PRO A 490 -10.01 -23.55 25.33
N PHE A 491 -8.75 -23.79 24.93
CA PHE A 491 -8.35 -24.72 23.87
C PHE A 491 -7.41 -25.81 24.41
N GLU A 492 -7.44 -26.98 23.81
CA GLU A 492 -6.38 -27.95 23.97
C GLU A 492 -5.21 -27.66 23.01
N ASN A 493 -4.06 -28.35 23.19
CA ASN A 493 -2.96 -28.25 22.25
C ASN A 493 -3.42 -28.73 20.86
N GLY A 494 -3.21 -27.94 19.84
CA GLY A 494 -3.68 -28.24 18.48
C GLY A 494 -3.68 -27.05 17.55
N THR A 495 -4.19 -27.27 16.35
CA THR A 495 -4.41 -26.25 15.33
C THR A 495 -5.91 -26.19 15.05
N TYR A 496 -6.46 -25.00 15.03
CA TYR A 496 -7.89 -24.73 14.87
C TYR A 496 -8.12 -23.71 13.76
N GLU A 497 -9.10 -23.95 12.92
CA GLU A 497 -9.63 -22.92 12.03
C GLU A 497 -10.65 -22.08 12.79
N ILE A 498 -10.41 -20.78 12.86
CA ILE A 498 -11.32 -19.79 13.43
C ILE A 498 -11.98 -19.04 12.28
N LYS A 499 -13.31 -19.08 12.22
CA LYS A 499 -14.07 -18.39 11.18
C LYS A 499 -15.04 -17.42 11.83
N LEU A 500 -15.02 -16.17 11.36
CA LEU A 500 -15.98 -15.12 11.67
C LEU A 500 -16.79 -14.81 10.42
N VAL A 501 -18.10 -15.03 10.46
CA VAL A 501 -19.03 -14.58 9.42
C VAL A 501 -19.67 -13.29 9.88
N VAL A 502 -19.68 -12.30 9.01
CA VAL A 502 -20.18 -10.95 9.26
C VAL A 502 -21.33 -10.66 8.32
N HIS A 503 -22.42 -10.14 8.85
CA HIS A 503 -23.57 -9.64 8.08
C HIS A 503 -23.58 -8.11 8.15
N TYR A 504 -23.44 -7.45 6.99
CA TYR A 504 -23.37 -6.00 6.88
C TYR A 504 -24.75 -5.35 6.74
N ASP A 505 -24.81 -4.04 6.94
CA ASP A 505 -26.01 -3.20 6.84
C ASP A 505 -26.62 -3.12 5.43
N ASN A 506 -25.86 -3.49 4.42
CA ASN A 506 -26.29 -3.59 3.01
C ASN A 506 -26.78 -5.01 2.62
N ASP A 507 -27.07 -5.87 3.59
CA ASP A 507 -27.49 -7.26 3.41
C ASP A 507 -26.45 -8.17 2.71
N THR A 508 -25.16 -7.80 2.72
CA THR A 508 -24.07 -8.67 2.26
C THR A 508 -23.40 -9.41 3.41
N TYR A 509 -22.72 -10.51 3.09
CA TYR A 509 -21.98 -11.31 4.06
C TYR A 509 -20.51 -11.38 3.68
N ALA A 510 -19.64 -11.32 4.69
CA ALA A 510 -18.23 -11.64 4.55
C ALA A 510 -17.83 -12.75 5.51
N THR A 511 -16.79 -13.48 5.16
CA THR A 511 -16.20 -14.53 6.01
C THR A 511 -14.73 -14.25 6.19
N LEU A 512 -14.30 -14.09 7.45
CA LEU A 512 -12.92 -13.94 7.85
C LEU A 512 -12.44 -15.26 8.45
N THR A 513 -11.27 -15.75 8.03
CA THR A 513 -10.73 -17.03 8.51
C THR A 513 -9.30 -16.87 8.99
N GLY A 514 -8.98 -17.40 10.17
CA GLY A 514 -7.64 -17.41 10.74
C GLY A 514 -7.27 -18.79 11.28
N THR A 515 -5.98 -19.13 11.27
CA THR A 515 -5.47 -20.41 11.81
C THR A 515 -4.84 -20.19 13.17
N LEU A 516 -5.47 -20.70 14.22
CA LEU A 516 -5.01 -20.62 15.61
C LEU A 516 -4.17 -21.85 15.98
N LYS A 517 -2.95 -21.65 16.48
CA LYS A 517 -2.07 -22.72 16.97
C LYS A 517 -1.87 -22.60 18.47
N ILE A 518 -2.20 -23.66 19.22
CA ILE A 518 -2.04 -23.73 20.69
C ILE A 518 -0.99 -24.76 21.03
N LYS A 519 0.03 -24.37 21.80
CA LYS A 519 1.07 -25.26 22.32
C LYS A 519 1.42 -24.83 23.76
N ALA A 520 0.60 -25.21 24.72
CA ALA A 520 0.88 -24.95 26.12
C ALA A 520 2.09 -25.79 26.59
N LEU A 521 3.05 -25.12 27.21
CA LEU A 521 4.21 -25.76 27.80
C LEU A 521 3.84 -26.32 29.18
N TRP A 522 4.02 -27.64 29.37
CA TRP A 522 3.99 -28.24 30.71
C TRP A 522 5.40 -28.12 31.33
N ILE A 523 5.56 -27.21 32.28
CA ILE A 523 6.76 -27.21 33.14
C ILE A 523 6.53 -28.25 34.24
N LYS A 524 7.15 -29.40 34.10
CA LYS A 524 7.20 -30.41 35.19
C LYS A 524 8.21 -29.93 36.22
N ILE A 525 7.73 -29.28 37.29
CA ILE A 525 8.57 -28.96 38.45
C ILE A 525 8.91 -30.29 39.12
N GLN A 526 10.12 -30.79 38.92
CA GLN A 526 10.63 -31.86 39.74
C GLN A 526 10.91 -31.27 41.13
N ASN A 527 10.19 -31.76 42.14
CA ASN A 527 10.47 -31.45 43.52
C ASN A 527 11.91 -31.85 43.84
N VAL A 528 12.83 -30.91 43.92
CA VAL A 528 14.12 -31.09 44.53
C VAL A 528 13.85 -31.18 46.04
N ARG A 529 13.86 -32.40 46.59
CA ARG A 529 13.91 -32.59 48.06
C ARG A 529 15.36 -32.30 48.47
N TYR A 530 15.53 -31.31 49.33
CA TYR A 530 16.75 -31.10 50.12
C TYR A 530 16.82 -32.14 51.26
#